data_4ef81cc5b21b0060cd7189c90f2db1dd
#
_entry.id   4ef81cc5b21b0060cd7189c90f2db1dd
#
_cell.length_a   1.000
_cell.length_b   1.000
_cell.length_c   1.000
_cell.angle_alpha   90.00
_cell.angle_beta   90.00
_cell.angle_gamma   90.00
#
_symmetry.space_group_name_H-M   'P 1'
#
loop_
_entity.id
_entity.type
_entity.pdbx_description
1 polymer ?
#
loop_
_entity_poly.entity_id
_entity_poly.type
_entity_poly.pdbx_seq_one_letter_code
_entity_poly.pdbx_strand_id
1 'polypeptide(L)'
;MTAKMDLLAKLTALMPECAGEIAKILHDYEIMPAKVYERSNLPRRVDAFLAAKRIDGCRPKTLEGYRERLKVLIGRCKKPVQKITTDDLREHIAYLVDERHLKDNSVQAHINCLRSFFQWLTDEDAIRKNPMRKIKSLRIDKLRARHPLTAEQLELIRDGCKGYKEKALVEFLVSSGCRVSEVAGLRVQDIDWQERKCKVIGKGGKQRTVYFSVRAKLMLQLYIEGRKGGEALFSSSRAPYEPLSDRGIEKIISKLGKRIGMERPLYPHLMRHTFASHALSAGMDLTVIQHLLGHTDPKRR
;
A
#
# COMPACT_ATOMS: atom_id res chain seq x y z
N MET A 1 -35.58 4.80 -37.93
CA MET A 1 -36.42 3.60 -37.64
C MET A 1 -36.23 3.25 -36.18
N THR A 2 -37.28 3.09 -35.39
CA THR A 2 -37.14 2.73 -33.96
C THR A 2 -36.74 1.26 -33.82
N ALA A 3 -36.02 0.89 -32.75
CA ALA A 3 -35.64 -0.51 -32.49
C ALA A 3 -36.84 -1.47 -32.46
N LYS A 4 -37.98 -0.97 -32.04
CA LYS A 4 -39.27 -1.67 -32.05
C LYS A 4 -39.71 -2.02 -33.46
N MET A 5 -39.59 -1.10 -34.42
CA MET A 5 -39.97 -1.34 -35.84
C MET A 5 -39.01 -2.33 -36.52
N ASP A 6 -37.73 -2.26 -36.23
CA ASP A 6 -36.73 -3.21 -36.74
C ASP A 6 -36.97 -4.63 -36.21
N LEU A 7 -37.26 -4.75 -34.91
CA LEU A 7 -37.62 -6.04 -34.31
C LEU A 7 -38.93 -6.60 -34.87
N LEU A 8 -39.96 -5.76 -35.02
CA LEU A 8 -41.24 -6.15 -35.59
C LEU A 8 -41.05 -6.67 -37.03
N ALA A 9 -40.30 -5.95 -37.87
CA ALA A 9 -40.01 -6.35 -39.23
C ALA A 9 -39.29 -7.71 -39.30
N LYS A 10 -38.31 -7.96 -38.42
CA LYS A 10 -37.60 -9.24 -38.36
C LYS A 10 -38.47 -10.39 -37.89
N LEU A 11 -39.31 -10.18 -36.88
CA LEU A 11 -40.22 -11.21 -36.37
C LEU A 11 -41.34 -11.53 -37.40
N THR A 12 -41.87 -10.51 -38.06
CA THR A 12 -42.86 -10.70 -39.13
C THR A 12 -42.29 -11.45 -40.33
N ALA A 13 -41.02 -11.22 -40.67
CA ALA A 13 -40.33 -11.95 -41.72
C ALA A 13 -40.10 -13.44 -41.37
N LEU A 14 -39.92 -13.77 -40.11
CA LEU A 14 -39.73 -15.14 -39.62
C LEU A 14 -41.03 -15.89 -39.41
N MET A 15 -42.10 -15.20 -39.02
CA MET A 15 -43.41 -15.77 -38.68
C MET A 15 -44.54 -14.90 -39.29
N PRO A 16 -44.75 -14.94 -40.60
CA PRO A 16 -45.73 -14.08 -41.28
C PRO A 16 -47.16 -14.28 -40.79
N GLU A 17 -47.53 -15.50 -40.43
CA GLU A 17 -48.86 -15.90 -39.97
C GLU A 17 -49.19 -15.26 -38.56
N CYS A 18 -48.22 -14.94 -37.79
CA CYS A 18 -48.39 -14.37 -36.44
C CYS A 18 -48.19 -12.84 -36.41
N ALA A 19 -48.02 -12.18 -37.56
CA ALA A 19 -47.63 -10.76 -37.64
C ALA A 19 -48.57 -9.83 -36.85
N GLY A 20 -49.87 -10.07 -36.88
CA GLY A 20 -50.87 -9.27 -36.17
C GLY A 20 -50.82 -9.44 -34.65
N GLU A 21 -50.57 -10.64 -34.18
CA GLU A 21 -50.45 -10.94 -32.77
C GLU A 21 -49.12 -10.37 -32.18
N ILE A 22 -48.02 -10.53 -32.93
CA ILE A 22 -46.71 -9.96 -32.58
C ILE A 22 -46.79 -8.44 -32.47
N ALA A 23 -47.49 -7.77 -33.42
CA ALA A 23 -47.69 -6.33 -33.40
C ALA A 23 -48.46 -5.87 -32.14
N LYS A 24 -49.53 -6.62 -31.78
CA LYS A 24 -50.33 -6.34 -30.57
C LYS A 24 -49.49 -6.50 -29.29
N ILE A 25 -48.76 -7.60 -29.17
CA ILE A 25 -47.90 -7.84 -27.99
C ILE A 25 -46.83 -6.77 -27.87
N LEU A 26 -46.14 -6.44 -28.96
CA LEU A 26 -45.07 -5.44 -28.92
C LEU A 26 -45.60 -4.02 -28.73
N HIS A 27 -46.92 -3.76 -28.93
CA HIS A 27 -47.49 -2.43 -28.70
C HIS A 27 -47.28 -1.93 -27.28
N ASP A 28 -47.43 -2.80 -26.30
CA ASP A 28 -47.37 -2.47 -24.87
C ASP A 28 -45.95 -2.44 -24.28
N TYR A 29 -44.92 -2.70 -25.14
CA TYR A 29 -43.53 -2.70 -24.72
C TYR A 29 -42.72 -1.57 -25.34
N GLU A 30 -41.95 -0.86 -24.54
CA GLU A 30 -40.93 0.06 -25.01
C GLU A 30 -39.62 -0.71 -25.28
N ILE A 31 -39.32 -0.97 -26.56
CA ILE A 31 -38.16 -1.75 -26.96
C ILE A 31 -37.03 -0.81 -27.30
N MET A 32 -35.99 -0.88 -26.46
CA MET A 32 -34.72 -0.21 -26.71
C MET A 32 -33.74 -1.20 -27.37
N PRO A 33 -32.90 -0.75 -28.31
CA PRO A 33 -31.86 -1.62 -28.83
C PRO A 33 -31.00 -2.11 -27.68
N ALA A 34 -30.70 -3.42 -27.66
CA ALA A 34 -29.75 -3.95 -26.68
C ALA A 34 -28.50 -3.09 -26.76
N LYS A 35 -28.15 -2.46 -25.67
CA LYS A 35 -26.83 -1.82 -25.58
C LYS A 35 -25.83 -2.91 -25.91
N VAL A 36 -25.22 -2.86 -27.10
CA VAL A 36 -24.07 -3.69 -27.40
C VAL A 36 -23.01 -3.25 -26.40
N TYR A 37 -22.92 -3.96 -25.29
CA TYR A 37 -21.83 -3.78 -24.35
C TYR A 37 -20.59 -4.27 -25.09
N GLU A 38 -19.88 -3.35 -25.73
CA GLU A 38 -18.53 -3.64 -26.16
C GLU A 38 -17.83 -4.26 -24.94
N ARG A 39 -17.34 -5.49 -25.11
CA ARG A 39 -16.66 -6.20 -24.01
C ARG A 39 -15.60 -5.28 -23.42
N SER A 40 -15.65 -5.09 -22.12
CA SER A 40 -14.65 -4.26 -21.42
C SER A 40 -13.25 -4.73 -21.78
N ASN A 41 -12.45 -3.84 -22.33
CA ASN A 41 -11.01 -4.08 -22.57
C ASN A 41 -10.16 -3.68 -21.34
N LEU A 42 -10.81 -3.25 -20.26
CA LEU A 42 -10.15 -2.76 -19.05
C LEU A 42 -9.18 -3.79 -18.45
N PRO A 43 -9.52 -5.10 -18.29
CA PRO A 43 -8.56 -6.07 -17.75
C PRO A 43 -7.29 -6.15 -18.60
N ARG A 44 -7.40 -6.26 -19.92
CA ARG A 44 -6.26 -6.31 -20.85
C ARG A 44 -5.39 -5.04 -20.74
N ARG A 45 -6.02 -3.86 -20.63
CA ARG A 45 -5.29 -2.59 -20.48
C ARG A 45 -4.59 -2.48 -19.13
N VAL A 46 -5.17 -3.03 -18.06
CA VAL A 46 -4.52 -3.10 -16.75
C VAL A 46 -3.29 -4.01 -16.80
N ASP A 47 -3.36 -5.16 -17.45
CA ASP A 47 -2.19 -6.04 -17.59
C ASP A 47 -1.08 -5.37 -18.40
N ALA A 48 -1.40 -4.68 -19.48
CA ALA A 48 -0.46 -3.91 -20.27
C ALA A 48 0.19 -2.77 -19.45
N PHE A 49 -0.59 -2.04 -18.66
CA PHE A 49 -0.08 -1.02 -17.74
C PHE A 49 0.90 -1.59 -16.73
N LEU A 50 0.56 -2.73 -16.12
CA LEU A 50 1.45 -3.38 -15.15
C LEU A 50 2.75 -3.87 -15.79
N ALA A 51 2.68 -4.34 -17.04
CA ALA A 51 3.87 -4.72 -17.83
C ALA A 51 4.74 -3.49 -18.12
N ALA A 52 4.15 -2.39 -18.59
CA ALA A 52 4.87 -1.13 -18.81
C ALA A 52 5.53 -0.62 -17.52
N LYS A 53 4.80 -0.62 -16.40
CA LYS A 53 5.35 -0.19 -15.10
C LYS A 53 6.48 -1.11 -14.58
N ARG A 54 6.48 -2.38 -14.98
CA ARG A 54 7.60 -3.30 -14.68
C ARG A 54 8.84 -2.91 -15.49
N ILE A 55 8.68 -2.60 -16.77
CA ILE A 55 9.76 -2.12 -17.65
C ILE A 55 10.31 -0.79 -17.12
N ASP A 56 9.45 0.11 -16.63
CA ASP A 56 9.83 1.37 -15.97
C ASP A 56 10.58 1.16 -14.63
N GLY A 57 10.87 -0.08 -14.22
CA GLY A 57 11.60 -0.37 -12.99
C GLY A 57 10.79 -0.29 -11.71
N CYS A 58 9.44 -0.31 -11.79
CA CYS A 58 8.60 -0.36 -10.59
C CYS A 58 8.81 -1.64 -9.79
N ARG A 59 8.96 -1.49 -8.46
CA ARG A 59 9.16 -2.64 -7.55
C ARG A 59 7.95 -3.56 -7.53
N PRO A 60 8.15 -4.90 -7.34
CA PRO A 60 7.06 -5.88 -7.29
C PRO A 60 5.92 -5.49 -6.34
N LYS A 61 6.24 -5.00 -5.14
CA LYS A 61 5.25 -4.53 -4.14
C LYS A 61 4.41 -3.34 -4.65
N THR A 62 4.98 -2.46 -5.48
CA THR A 62 4.25 -1.34 -6.09
C THR A 62 3.28 -1.85 -7.16
N LEU A 63 3.74 -2.80 -7.99
CA LEU A 63 2.92 -3.44 -9.01
C LEU A 63 1.75 -4.23 -8.41
N GLU A 64 2.00 -4.96 -7.33
CA GLU A 64 0.95 -5.62 -6.55
C GLU A 64 -0.09 -4.62 -6.04
N GLY A 65 0.37 -3.49 -5.47
CA GLY A 65 -0.52 -2.42 -5.02
C GLY A 65 -1.35 -1.80 -6.15
N TYR A 66 -0.81 -1.64 -7.35
CA TYR A 66 -1.57 -1.22 -8.53
C TYR A 66 -2.60 -2.27 -8.93
N ARG A 67 -2.19 -3.54 -9.03
CA ARG A 67 -3.06 -4.66 -9.39
C ARG A 67 -4.27 -4.75 -8.48
N GLU A 68 -4.07 -4.75 -7.17
CA GLU A 68 -5.16 -4.86 -6.20
C GLU A 68 -6.16 -3.70 -6.29
N ARG A 69 -5.68 -2.47 -6.47
CA ARG A 69 -6.56 -1.32 -6.61
C ARG A 69 -7.33 -1.31 -7.92
N LEU A 70 -6.68 -1.62 -9.03
CA LEU A 70 -7.32 -1.69 -10.35
C LEU A 70 -8.28 -2.88 -10.47
N LYS A 71 -8.05 -3.98 -9.76
CA LYS A 71 -8.99 -5.11 -9.65
C LYS A 71 -10.36 -4.66 -9.13
N VAL A 72 -10.39 -3.73 -8.17
CA VAL A 72 -11.65 -3.17 -7.66
C VAL A 72 -12.39 -2.39 -8.76
N LEU A 73 -11.66 -1.60 -9.56
CA LEU A 73 -12.25 -0.89 -10.70
C LEU A 73 -12.79 -1.87 -11.75
N ILE A 74 -12.05 -2.93 -12.12
CA ILE A 74 -12.46 -3.96 -13.07
C ILE A 74 -13.76 -4.64 -12.62
N GLY A 75 -13.89 -4.91 -11.32
CA GLY A 75 -15.09 -5.53 -10.74
C GLY A 75 -16.34 -4.70 -10.98
N ARG A 76 -16.24 -3.39 -10.89
CA ARG A 76 -17.37 -2.45 -10.96
C ARG A 76 -17.62 -1.89 -12.38
N CYS A 77 -16.56 -1.52 -13.07
CA CYS A 77 -16.66 -0.87 -14.37
C CYS A 77 -16.56 -1.91 -15.50
N LYS A 78 -17.67 -2.11 -16.21
CA LYS A 78 -17.75 -3.04 -17.36
C LYS A 78 -17.59 -2.33 -18.72
N LYS A 79 -17.38 -1.02 -18.71
CA LYS A 79 -17.16 -0.22 -19.90
C LYS A 79 -15.76 -0.41 -20.48
N PRO A 80 -15.55 -0.31 -21.80
CA PRO A 80 -14.22 -0.18 -22.37
C PRO A 80 -13.56 1.14 -21.92
N VAL A 81 -12.23 1.19 -21.84
CA VAL A 81 -11.50 2.35 -21.29
C VAL A 81 -11.81 3.66 -22.00
N GLN A 82 -12.15 3.60 -23.31
CA GLN A 82 -12.51 4.77 -24.12
C GLN A 82 -13.84 5.41 -23.71
N LYS A 83 -14.72 4.63 -23.08
CA LYS A 83 -16.07 5.06 -22.64
C LYS A 83 -16.15 5.36 -21.14
N ILE A 84 -15.06 5.23 -20.40
CA ILE A 84 -15.01 5.56 -18.99
C ILE A 84 -14.96 7.10 -18.83
N THR A 85 -15.94 7.64 -18.13
CA THR A 85 -16.10 9.07 -17.89
C THR A 85 -15.58 9.50 -16.53
N THR A 86 -15.48 10.80 -16.31
CA THR A 86 -15.16 11.35 -14.98
C THR A 86 -16.22 10.95 -13.94
N ASP A 87 -17.49 10.86 -14.34
CA ASP A 87 -18.58 10.53 -13.41
C ASP A 87 -18.54 9.05 -13.02
N ASP A 88 -18.21 8.13 -13.93
CA ASP A 88 -17.96 6.73 -13.59
C ASP A 88 -16.85 6.60 -12.51
N LEU A 89 -15.81 7.43 -12.61
CA LEU A 89 -14.72 7.41 -11.63
C LEU A 89 -15.11 8.09 -10.31
N ARG A 90 -15.96 9.10 -10.33
CA ARG A 90 -16.56 9.69 -9.10
C ARG A 90 -17.44 8.67 -8.38
N GLU A 91 -18.30 7.95 -9.09
CA GLU A 91 -19.10 6.87 -8.53
C GLU A 91 -18.24 5.75 -7.94
N HIS A 92 -17.15 5.40 -8.63
CA HIS A 92 -16.19 4.42 -8.11
C HIS A 92 -15.52 4.91 -6.81
N ILE A 93 -15.16 6.19 -6.72
CA ILE A 93 -14.55 6.77 -5.52
C ILE A 93 -15.58 6.86 -4.39
N ALA A 94 -16.81 7.28 -4.68
CA ALA A 94 -17.91 7.29 -3.70
C ALA A 94 -18.13 5.88 -3.13
N TYR A 95 -18.17 4.85 -3.95
CA TYR A 95 -18.24 3.47 -3.49
C TYR A 95 -17.11 3.08 -2.52
N LEU A 96 -15.88 3.53 -2.77
CA LEU A 96 -14.77 3.24 -1.86
C LEU A 96 -14.97 3.88 -0.48
N VAL A 97 -15.61 5.05 -0.44
CA VAL A 97 -15.91 5.79 0.80
C VAL A 97 -17.14 5.21 1.49
N ASP A 98 -18.26 5.15 0.77
CA ASP A 98 -19.59 4.96 1.34
C ASP A 98 -19.91 3.47 1.59
N GLU A 99 -19.51 2.58 0.67
CA GLU A 99 -19.84 1.16 0.79
C GLU A 99 -18.65 0.34 1.35
N ARG A 100 -17.40 0.68 0.97
CA ARG A 100 -16.21 -0.02 1.48
C ARG A 100 -15.63 0.60 2.76
N HIS A 101 -16.12 1.75 3.17
CA HIS A 101 -15.70 2.48 4.37
C HIS A 101 -14.17 2.63 4.48
N LEU A 102 -13.50 2.86 3.35
CA LEU A 102 -12.05 3.02 3.33
C LEU A 102 -11.64 4.34 3.97
N LYS A 103 -10.57 4.33 4.74
CA LYS A 103 -9.97 5.55 5.30
C LYS A 103 -9.42 6.45 4.19
N ASP A 104 -9.44 7.76 4.39
CA ASP A 104 -9.00 8.78 3.42
C ASP A 104 -7.66 8.48 2.76
N ASN A 105 -6.66 8.03 3.53
CA ASN A 105 -5.35 7.65 3.00
C ASN A 105 -5.44 6.47 2.01
N SER A 106 -6.35 5.52 2.24
CA SER A 106 -6.57 4.39 1.34
C SER A 106 -7.28 4.84 0.07
N VAL A 107 -8.31 5.69 0.21
CA VAL A 107 -9.02 6.29 -0.93
C VAL A 107 -8.05 7.13 -1.77
N GLN A 108 -7.20 7.95 -1.13
CA GLN A 108 -6.17 8.72 -1.82
C GLN A 108 -5.18 7.83 -2.59
N ALA A 109 -4.83 6.68 -2.03
CA ALA A 109 -3.98 5.71 -2.72
C ALA A 109 -4.67 5.11 -3.96
N HIS A 110 -5.99 4.88 -3.93
CA HIS A 110 -6.77 4.51 -5.11
C HIS A 110 -6.78 5.63 -6.16
N ILE A 111 -7.04 6.88 -5.75
CA ILE A 111 -7.00 8.05 -6.64
C ILE A 111 -5.64 8.18 -7.33
N ASN A 112 -4.54 8.02 -6.60
CA ASN A 112 -3.19 8.09 -7.18
C ASN A 112 -2.93 6.95 -8.17
N CYS A 113 -3.43 5.74 -7.88
CA CYS A 113 -3.36 4.59 -8.78
C CYS A 113 -4.15 4.86 -10.07
N LEU A 114 -5.39 5.34 -9.95
CA LEU A 114 -6.23 5.69 -11.10
C LEU A 114 -5.59 6.79 -11.95
N ARG A 115 -5.01 7.83 -11.33
CA ARG A 115 -4.28 8.87 -12.08
C ARG A 115 -3.13 8.29 -12.88
N SER A 116 -2.31 7.44 -12.26
CA SER A 116 -1.18 6.81 -12.95
C SER A 116 -1.65 5.95 -14.13
N PHE A 117 -2.74 5.19 -13.96
CA PHE A 117 -3.31 4.33 -14.98
C PHE A 117 -3.92 5.12 -16.15
N PHE A 118 -4.79 6.09 -15.86
CA PHE A 118 -5.45 6.90 -16.90
C PHE A 118 -4.48 7.89 -17.58
N GLN A 119 -3.43 8.33 -16.89
CA GLN A 119 -2.37 9.09 -17.54
C GLN A 119 -1.62 8.21 -18.53
N TRP A 120 -1.21 7.01 -18.15
CA TRP A 120 -0.58 6.05 -19.03
C TRP A 120 -1.45 5.72 -20.24
N LEU A 121 -2.77 5.51 -20.05
CA LEU A 121 -3.69 5.29 -21.18
C LEU A 121 -3.74 6.48 -22.15
N THR A 122 -3.57 7.70 -21.66
CA THR A 122 -3.51 8.92 -22.48
C THR A 122 -2.18 8.99 -23.23
N ASP A 123 -1.08 8.68 -22.56
CA ASP A 123 0.28 8.71 -23.12
C ASP A 123 0.45 7.62 -24.21
N GLU A 124 -0.30 6.50 -24.11
CA GLU A 124 -0.37 5.43 -25.13
C GLU A 124 -1.47 5.64 -26.17
N ASP A 125 -2.04 6.84 -26.26
CA ASP A 125 -3.14 7.18 -27.20
C ASP A 125 -4.36 6.24 -27.14
N ALA A 126 -4.48 5.44 -26.05
CA ALA A 126 -5.59 4.53 -25.86
C ALA A 126 -6.90 5.26 -25.52
N ILE A 127 -6.80 6.48 -24.99
CA ILE A 127 -7.91 7.41 -24.73
C ILE A 127 -7.50 8.83 -25.12
N ARG A 128 -8.45 9.60 -25.69
CA ARG A 128 -8.18 10.98 -26.14
C ARG A 128 -8.12 11.99 -24.99
N LYS A 129 -8.88 11.78 -23.93
CA LYS A 129 -8.98 12.69 -22.77
C LYS A 129 -8.88 11.90 -21.48
N ASN A 130 -8.04 12.35 -20.57
CA ASN A 130 -7.88 11.75 -19.26
C ASN A 130 -9.09 12.08 -18.35
N PRO A 131 -9.93 11.10 -17.97
CA PRO A 131 -11.11 11.33 -17.14
C PRO A 131 -10.75 11.71 -15.69
N MET A 132 -9.52 11.45 -15.24
CA MET A 132 -9.03 11.83 -13.91
C MET A 132 -8.67 13.32 -13.78
N ARG A 133 -8.60 14.08 -14.89
CA ARG A 133 -8.15 15.50 -14.89
C ARG A 133 -8.97 16.39 -13.94
N LYS A 134 -10.28 16.14 -13.84
CA LYS A 134 -11.20 16.94 -12.99
C LYS A 134 -11.31 16.41 -11.55
N ILE A 135 -10.68 15.28 -11.22
CA ILE A 135 -10.74 14.68 -9.89
C ILE A 135 -9.55 15.19 -9.06
N LYS A 136 -9.86 15.96 -8.02
CA LYS A 136 -8.83 16.49 -7.10
C LYS A 136 -8.39 15.43 -6.10
N SER A 137 -7.21 15.63 -5.49
CA SER A 137 -6.79 14.85 -4.31
C SER A 137 -7.69 15.16 -3.12
N LEU A 138 -7.90 14.17 -2.27
CA LEU A 138 -8.59 14.41 -1.01
C LEU A 138 -7.77 15.37 -0.14
N ARG A 139 -8.47 16.28 0.53
CA ARG A 139 -7.87 17.06 1.60
C ARG A 139 -7.80 16.18 2.85
N ILE A 140 -6.67 15.50 3.00
CA ILE A 140 -6.44 14.68 4.17
C ILE A 140 -5.95 15.61 5.28
N ASP A 141 -6.67 15.61 6.38
CA ASP A 141 -6.27 16.38 7.54
C ASP A 141 -4.96 15.80 8.11
N LYS A 142 -3.86 16.51 7.89
CA LYS A 142 -2.51 16.10 8.34
C LYS A 142 -2.32 16.35 9.84
N LEU A 143 -3.28 16.99 10.48
CA LEU A 143 -3.23 17.43 11.89
C LEU A 143 -3.37 16.30 12.91
N ARG A 144 -3.54 15.05 12.52
CA ARG A 144 -3.28 13.95 13.46
C ARG A 144 -1.77 13.86 13.69
N ALA A 145 -1.27 14.79 14.49
CA ALA A 145 0.10 14.78 14.97
C ALA A 145 0.41 13.38 15.51
N ARG A 146 1.31 12.68 14.85
CA ARG A 146 1.80 11.38 15.36
C ARG A 146 2.77 11.71 16.47
N HIS A 147 2.25 11.82 17.69
CA HIS A 147 3.13 12.04 18.86
C HIS A 147 4.13 10.89 18.99
N PRO A 148 5.41 11.19 19.25
CA PRO A 148 6.41 10.16 19.58
C PRO A 148 6.00 9.41 20.84
N LEU A 149 6.66 8.32 21.16
CA LEU A 149 6.55 7.68 22.47
C LEU A 149 7.21 8.55 23.52
N THR A 150 6.59 8.68 24.68
CA THR A 150 7.23 9.31 25.85
C THR A 150 8.26 8.38 26.48
N ALA A 151 9.08 8.91 27.39
CA ALA A 151 10.05 8.11 28.13
C ALA A 151 9.35 7.00 28.94
N GLU A 152 8.25 7.34 29.62
CA GLU A 152 7.45 6.41 30.41
C GLU A 152 6.87 5.30 29.53
N GLN A 153 6.33 5.66 28.36
CA GLN A 153 5.82 4.67 27.40
C GLN A 153 6.92 3.73 26.90
N LEU A 154 8.16 4.23 26.73
CA LEU A 154 9.28 3.39 26.35
C LEU A 154 9.67 2.41 27.46
N GLU A 155 9.64 2.84 28.73
CA GLU A 155 9.89 1.94 29.86
C GLU A 155 8.80 0.86 29.96
N LEU A 156 7.52 1.22 29.85
CA LEU A 156 6.42 0.25 29.81
C LEU A 156 6.59 -0.79 28.67
N ILE A 157 7.05 -0.33 27.48
CA ILE A 157 7.32 -1.23 26.36
C ILE A 157 8.48 -2.18 26.69
N ARG A 158 9.54 -1.68 27.35
CA ARG A 158 10.70 -2.46 27.78
C ARG A 158 10.34 -3.54 28.78
N ASP A 159 9.55 -3.16 29.78
CA ASP A 159 9.09 -4.07 30.85
C ASP A 159 8.12 -5.12 30.31
N GLY A 160 7.27 -4.74 29.36
CA GLY A 160 6.35 -5.66 28.71
C GLY A 160 6.98 -6.67 27.74
N CYS A 161 8.28 -6.57 27.44
CA CYS A 161 8.97 -7.47 26.53
C CYS A 161 9.14 -8.87 27.13
N LYS A 162 8.75 -9.90 26.35
CA LYS A 162 8.98 -11.31 26.69
C LYS A 162 10.24 -11.84 26.01
N GLY A 163 11.28 -12.05 26.80
CA GLY A 163 12.54 -12.60 26.34
C GLY A 163 13.40 -11.63 25.51
N TYR A 164 14.61 -12.05 25.22
CA TYR A 164 15.64 -11.20 24.62
C TYR A 164 15.34 -10.81 23.17
N LYS A 165 14.58 -11.61 22.43
CA LYS A 165 14.19 -11.29 21.05
C LYS A 165 13.35 -10.00 20.96
N GLU A 166 12.33 -9.87 21.80
CA GLU A 166 11.49 -8.66 21.82
C GLU A 166 12.28 -7.47 22.34
N LYS A 167 13.08 -7.65 23.39
CA LYS A 167 13.96 -6.62 23.96
C LYS A 167 14.96 -6.09 22.91
N ALA A 168 15.65 -7.00 22.24
CA ALA A 168 16.60 -6.66 21.19
C ALA A 168 15.94 -5.90 20.02
N LEU A 169 14.76 -6.35 19.59
CA LEU A 169 14.03 -5.73 18.51
C LEU A 169 13.57 -4.32 18.86
N VAL A 170 13.02 -4.12 20.05
CA VAL A 170 12.59 -2.80 20.56
C VAL A 170 13.77 -1.85 20.64
N GLU A 171 14.84 -2.24 21.34
CA GLU A 171 16.01 -1.40 21.53
C GLU A 171 16.71 -1.05 20.20
N PHE A 172 16.81 -2.01 19.30
CA PHE A 172 17.39 -1.76 17.99
C PHE A 172 16.55 -0.77 17.17
N LEU A 173 15.22 -0.95 17.10
CA LEU A 173 14.33 -0.07 16.35
C LEU A 173 14.33 1.36 16.91
N VAL A 174 14.27 1.51 18.23
CA VAL A 174 14.22 2.83 18.90
C VAL A 174 15.55 3.56 18.78
N SER A 175 16.68 2.84 18.85
CA SER A 175 18.00 3.50 18.83
C SER A 175 18.59 3.71 17.44
N SER A 176 18.22 2.88 16.45
CA SER A 176 18.73 3.00 15.07
C SER A 176 17.84 3.80 14.13
N GLY A 177 16.56 3.94 14.44
CA GLY A 177 15.58 4.54 13.55
C GLY A 177 15.41 3.82 12.20
N CYS A 178 15.82 2.55 12.09
CA CYS A 178 15.69 1.75 10.87
C CYS A 178 14.24 1.57 10.44
N ARG A 179 14.02 1.40 9.12
CA ARG A 179 12.75 0.91 8.60
C ARG A 179 12.61 -0.58 8.89
N VAL A 180 11.38 -1.06 9.06
CA VAL A 180 11.12 -2.48 9.30
C VAL A 180 11.75 -3.39 8.23
N SER A 181 11.67 -3.00 6.97
CA SER A 181 12.26 -3.75 5.85
C SER A 181 13.80 -3.76 5.85
N GLU A 182 14.42 -2.74 6.42
CA GLU A 182 15.87 -2.69 6.59
C GLU A 182 16.29 -3.66 7.70
N VAL A 183 15.55 -3.69 8.81
CA VAL A 183 15.80 -4.62 9.91
C VAL A 183 15.58 -6.08 9.49
N ALA A 184 14.55 -6.35 8.70
CA ALA A 184 14.25 -7.68 8.17
C ALA A 184 15.37 -8.23 7.26
N GLY A 185 16.09 -7.34 6.57
CA GLY A 185 17.18 -7.70 5.67
C GLY A 185 18.56 -7.82 6.31
N LEU A 186 18.72 -7.47 7.61
CA LEU A 186 20.03 -7.51 8.28
C LEU A 186 20.42 -8.95 8.66
N ARG A 187 21.72 -9.23 8.53
CA ARG A 187 22.37 -10.44 9.03
C ARG A 187 23.28 -10.13 10.22
N VAL A 188 23.62 -11.15 11.00
CA VAL A 188 24.54 -11.00 12.15
C VAL A 188 25.90 -10.48 11.70
N GLN A 189 26.38 -10.96 10.57
CA GLN A 189 27.68 -10.56 10.00
C GLN A 189 27.72 -9.09 9.53
N ASP A 190 26.57 -8.44 9.33
CA ASP A 190 26.50 -7.02 8.90
C ASP A 190 26.73 -6.06 10.07
N ILE A 191 26.79 -6.57 11.30
CA ILE A 191 26.92 -5.79 12.52
C ILE A 191 28.38 -5.58 12.90
N ASP A 192 28.79 -4.32 12.96
CA ASP A 192 30.01 -3.90 13.63
C ASP A 192 29.72 -3.72 15.12
N TRP A 193 30.09 -4.73 15.90
CA TRP A 193 29.81 -4.79 17.34
C TRP A 193 30.64 -3.79 18.16
N GLN A 194 31.83 -3.44 17.69
CA GLN A 194 32.72 -2.50 18.39
C GLN A 194 32.17 -1.08 18.25
N GLU A 195 31.91 -0.67 16.99
CA GLU A 195 31.42 0.68 16.69
C GLU A 195 29.90 0.81 16.82
N ARG A 196 29.17 -0.27 17.10
CA ARG A 196 27.71 -0.30 17.22
C ARG A 196 27.03 0.31 15.98
N LYS A 197 27.44 -0.13 14.80
CA LYS A 197 26.91 0.34 13.51
C LYS A 197 26.63 -0.82 12.57
N CYS A 198 25.81 -0.60 11.59
CA CYS A 198 25.62 -1.51 10.46
C CYS A 198 25.26 -0.74 9.20
N LYS A 199 25.44 -1.38 8.04
CA LYS A 199 25.00 -0.84 6.74
C LYS A 199 23.61 -1.38 6.41
N VAL A 200 22.68 -0.48 6.11
CA VAL A 200 21.32 -0.86 5.67
C VAL A 200 21.08 -0.40 4.25
N ILE A 201 20.29 -1.20 3.51
CA ILE A 201 19.91 -0.90 2.13
C ILE A 201 18.50 -0.32 2.13
N GLY A 202 18.39 0.95 1.79
CA GLY A 202 17.13 1.68 1.73
C GLY A 202 16.40 1.58 0.40
N LYS A 203 15.40 2.45 0.24
CA LYS A 203 14.64 2.56 -1.02
C LYS A 203 15.57 2.96 -2.17
N GLY A 204 15.51 2.22 -3.29
CA GLY A 204 16.34 2.50 -4.48
C GLY A 204 17.75 1.92 -4.40
N GLY A 205 18.02 0.96 -3.49
CA GLY A 205 19.36 0.36 -3.38
C GLY A 205 20.39 1.23 -2.67
N LYS A 206 20.02 2.42 -2.19
CA LYS A 206 20.94 3.33 -1.51
C LYS A 206 21.32 2.76 -0.15
N GLN A 207 22.62 2.64 0.08
CA GLN A 207 23.19 2.22 1.37
C GLN A 207 23.38 3.42 2.29
N ARG A 208 23.18 3.20 3.58
CA ARG A 208 23.59 4.13 4.63
C ARG A 208 24.06 3.39 5.88
N THR A 209 24.91 4.02 6.65
CA THR A 209 25.30 3.54 7.97
C THR A 209 24.23 3.97 8.99
N VAL A 210 23.87 3.07 9.88
CA VAL A 210 23.03 3.34 11.04
C VAL A 210 23.76 2.93 12.30
N TYR A 211 23.50 3.64 13.40
CA TYR A 211 24.11 3.41 14.71
C TYR A 211 23.02 2.92 15.66
N PHE A 212 23.42 2.18 16.70
CA PHE A 212 22.52 1.70 17.72
C PHE A 212 23.15 1.82 19.12
N SER A 213 22.30 1.85 20.13
CA SER A 213 22.74 2.09 21.53
C SER A 213 23.51 0.90 22.10
N VAL A 214 24.24 1.14 23.20
CA VAL A 214 24.88 0.09 24.01
C VAL A 214 23.83 -0.93 24.49
N ARG A 215 22.66 -0.44 24.93
CA ARG A 215 21.56 -1.32 25.37
C ARG A 215 21.07 -2.23 24.24
N ALA A 216 20.93 -1.71 23.01
CA ALA A 216 20.60 -2.52 21.86
C ALA A 216 21.66 -3.59 21.58
N LYS A 217 22.96 -3.24 21.68
CA LYS A 217 24.07 -4.20 21.54
C LYS A 217 23.93 -5.35 22.54
N LEU A 218 23.79 -5.04 23.82
CA LEU A 218 23.66 -6.06 24.87
C LEU A 218 22.45 -6.97 24.67
N MET A 219 21.28 -6.39 24.34
CA MET A 219 20.07 -7.18 24.10
C MET A 219 20.19 -8.05 22.85
N LEU A 220 20.86 -7.57 21.79
CA LEU A 220 21.14 -8.34 20.60
C LEU A 220 22.07 -9.52 20.87
N GLN A 221 23.14 -9.30 21.64
CA GLN A 221 24.09 -10.36 22.01
C GLN A 221 23.37 -11.47 22.80
N LEU A 222 22.64 -11.11 23.85
CA LEU A 222 21.86 -12.07 24.64
C LEU A 222 20.80 -12.82 23.80
N TYR A 223 20.19 -12.14 22.84
CA TYR A 223 19.26 -12.79 21.93
C TYR A 223 19.95 -13.78 21.00
N ILE A 224 21.12 -13.42 20.45
CA ILE A 224 21.87 -14.26 19.51
C ILE A 224 22.44 -15.49 20.22
N GLU A 225 22.99 -15.31 21.43
CA GLU A 225 23.51 -16.39 22.26
C GLU A 225 22.42 -17.40 22.66
N GLY A 226 21.21 -16.90 22.98
CA GLY A 226 20.11 -17.74 23.41
C GLY A 226 19.28 -18.38 22.29
N ARG A 227 19.56 -18.09 20.99
CA ARG A 227 18.81 -18.65 19.87
C ARG A 227 19.47 -19.91 19.30
N LYS A 228 18.63 -20.78 18.70
CA LYS A 228 19.09 -22.07 18.16
C LYS A 228 19.74 -22.00 16.78
N GLY A 229 19.70 -20.85 16.08
CA GLY A 229 20.28 -20.71 14.75
C GLY A 229 19.73 -19.53 13.93
N GLY A 230 20.10 -19.48 12.65
CA GLY A 230 19.73 -18.48 11.66
C GLY A 230 20.82 -17.42 11.45
N GLU A 231 21.08 -17.06 10.17
CA GLU A 231 22.05 -16.03 9.79
C GLU A 231 21.49 -14.62 9.93
N ALA A 232 20.17 -14.47 9.77
CA ALA A 232 19.49 -13.18 9.89
C ALA A 232 19.65 -12.61 11.30
N LEU A 233 19.73 -11.28 11.42
CA LEU A 233 19.79 -10.61 12.72
C LEU A 233 18.57 -10.99 13.56
N PHE A 234 17.38 -11.01 12.96
CA PHE A 234 16.14 -11.50 13.57
C PHE A 234 15.55 -12.64 12.76
N SER A 235 15.44 -13.80 13.36
CA SER A 235 14.94 -15.04 12.75
C SER A 235 13.70 -15.60 13.45
N SER A 236 12.99 -16.52 12.77
CA SER A 236 11.95 -17.34 13.35
C SER A 236 12.49 -18.12 14.56
N SER A 237 11.62 -18.43 15.54
CA SER A 237 11.99 -19.27 16.69
C SER A 237 11.86 -20.77 16.37
N ARG A 238 11.39 -21.13 15.16
CA ARG A 238 11.20 -22.51 14.69
C ARG A 238 12.12 -22.78 13.51
N ALA A 239 12.65 -24.01 13.42
CA ALA A 239 13.40 -24.44 12.26
C ALA A 239 12.56 -24.24 10.97
N PRO A 240 13.19 -23.86 9.86
CA PRO A 240 14.63 -23.69 9.61
C PRO A 240 15.21 -22.33 10.01
N TYR A 241 14.62 -21.60 10.95
CA TYR A 241 15.05 -20.31 11.50
C TYR A 241 15.13 -19.20 10.45
N GLU A 242 14.16 -19.18 9.53
CA GLU A 242 14.03 -18.18 8.45
C GLU A 242 14.07 -16.74 8.97
N PRO A 243 14.55 -15.80 8.15
CA PRO A 243 14.51 -14.38 8.46
C PRO A 243 13.09 -13.91 8.78
N LEU A 244 12.93 -13.04 9.78
CA LEU A 244 11.65 -12.42 10.03
C LEU A 244 11.29 -11.47 8.87
N SER A 245 10.12 -11.67 8.28
CA SER A 245 9.56 -10.72 7.31
C SER A 245 9.13 -9.40 7.97
N ASP A 246 8.95 -8.34 7.17
CA ASP A 246 8.37 -7.06 7.61
C ASP A 246 7.13 -7.28 8.49
N ARG A 247 6.18 -8.10 7.98
CA ARG A 247 4.93 -8.44 8.69
C ARG A 247 5.16 -9.22 9.98
N GLY A 248 6.18 -10.07 10.00
CA GLY A 248 6.57 -10.81 11.21
C GLY A 248 7.02 -9.88 12.33
N ILE A 249 7.88 -8.92 12.00
CA ILE A 249 8.35 -7.88 12.93
C ILE A 249 7.18 -6.99 13.38
N GLU A 250 6.35 -6.49 12.44
CA GLU A 250 5.17 -5.70 12.76
C GLU A 250 4.22 -6.42 13.71
N LYS A 251 4.01 -7.73 13.51
CA LYS A 251 3.15 -8.57 14.37
C LYS A 251 3.70 -8.70 15.78
N ILE A 252 5.03 -8.87 15.95
CA ILE A 252 5.67 -8.93 17.26
C ILE A 252 5.44 -7.61 18.00
N ILE A 253 5.74 -6.48 17.38
CA ILE A 253 5.60 -5.15 17.96
C ILE A 253 4.13 -4.82 18.29
N SER A 254 3.21 -5.14 17.38
CA SER A 254 1.77 -4.93 17.61
C SER A 254 1.24 -5.78 18.77
N LYS A 255 1.68 -7.05 18.88
CA LYS A 255 1.31 -7.91 20.02
C LYS A 255 1.85 -7.39 21.35
N LEU A 256 3.06 -6.85 21.36
CA LEU A 256 3.65 -6.22 22.53
C LEU A 256 2.80 -5.03 22.99
N GLY A 257 2.44 -4.10 22.08
CA GLY A 257 1.60 -2.96 22.41
C GLY A 257 0.23 -3.35 22.98
N LYS A 258 -0.40 -4.38 22.42
CA LYS A 258 -1.66 -4.92 22.95
C LYS A 258 -1.50 -5.53 24.34
N ARG A 259 -0.41 -6.26 24.57
CA ARG A 259 -0.12 -6.91 25.87
C ARG A 259 0.02 -5.93 27.02
N ILE A 260 0.64 -4.78 26.76
CA ILE A 260 0.85 -3.73 27.76
C ILE A 260 -0.29 -2.71 27.83
N GLY A 261 -1.39 -2.96 27.12
CA GLY A 261 -2.58 -2.11 27.16
C GLY A 261 -2.39 -0.72 26.56
N MET A 262 -1.52 -0.56 25.55
CA MET A 262 -1.38 0.75 24.90
C MET A 262 -2.68 1.19 24.24
N GLU A 263 -3.13 2.40 24.52
CA GLU A 263 -4.35 3.01 23.92
C GLU A 263 -4.20 3.14 22.39
N ARG A 264 -3.00 3.41 21.92
CA ARG A 264 -2.71 3.52 20.48
C ARG A 264 -1.88 2.33 19.99
N PRO A 265 -2.07 1.89 18.74
CA PRO A 265 -1.30 0.79 18.19
C PRO A 265 0.21 1.07 18.23
N LEU A 266 1.00 0.08 18.67
CA LEU A 266 2.45 0.10 18.60
C LEU A 266 2.89 -0.52 17.27
N TYR A 267 3.78 0.15 16.54
CA TYR A 267 4.30 -0.30 15.24
C TYR A 267 5.71 0.26 14.97
N PRO A 268 6.53 -0.38 14.12
CA PRO A 268 7.93 0.01 13.91
C PRO A 268 8.13 1.45 13.45
N HIS A 269 7.25 1.98 12.60
CA HIS A 269 7.35 3.38 12.18
C HIS A 269 7.12 4.39 13.31
N LEU A 270 6.37 4.04 14.35
CA LEU A 270 6.24 4.88 15.54
C LEU A 270 7.55 4.93 16.31
N MET A 271 8.25 3.80 16.45
CA MET A 271 9.57 3.74 17.08
C MET A 271 10.62 4.57 16.32
N ARG A 272 10.61 4.49 15.00
CA ARG A 272 11.46 5.33 14.15
C ARG A 272 11.12 6.81 14.27
N HIS A 273 9.84 7.18 14.38
CA HIS A 273 9.44 8.56 14.64
C HIS A 273 9.89 9.02 16.01
N THR A 274 9.80 8.16 17.02
CA THR A 274 10.33 8.42 18.37
C THR A 274 11.83 8.66 18.36
N PHE A 275 12.61 7.84 17.63
CA PHE A 275 14.03 8.10 17.41
C PHE A 275 14.29 9.51 16.86
N ALA A 276 13.59 9.89 15.79
CA ALA A 276 13.78 11.20 15.18
C ALA A 276 13.45 12.35 16.14
N SER A 277 12.34 12.22 16.87
CA SER A 277 11.90 13.27 17.82
C SER A 277 12.84 13.38 19.03
N HIS A 278 13.30 12.26 19.57
CA HIS A 278 14.25 12.27 20.67
C HIS A 278 15.62 12.80 20.25
N ALA A 279 16.11 12.44 19.05
CA ALA A 279 17.35 12.98 18.51
C ALA A 279 17.27 14.51 18.33
N LEU A 280 16.14 15.00 17.82
CA LEU A 280 15.91 16.44 17.68
C LEU A 280 15.83 17.14 19.04
N SER A 281 15.11 16.57 20.00
CA SER A 281 15.02 17.12 21.38
C SER A 281 16.37 17.10 22.12
N ALA A 282 17.24 16.16 21.77
CA ALA A 282 18.62 16.10 22.27
C ALA A 282 19.58 17.07 21.56
N GLY A 283 19.08 17.94 20.68
CA GLY A 283 19.88 18.96 19.98
C GLY A 283 20.59 18.48 18.73
N MET A 284 20.29 17.28 18.22
CA MET A 284 20.88 16.81 16.95
C MET A 284 20.35 17.63 15.78
N ASP A 285 21.24 18.05 14.88
CA ASP A 285 20.85 18.81 13.68
C ASP A 285 19.87 18.01 12.80
N LEU A 286 18.85 18.71 12.26
CA LEU A 286 17.82 18.10 11.44
C LEU A 286 18.36 17.44 10.17
N THR A 287 19.42 17.99 9.58
CA THR A 287 20.06 17.44 8.38
C THR A 287 20.77 16.13 8.69
N VAL A 288 21.40 16.02 9.86
CA VAL A 288 22.01 14.78 10.35
C VAL A 288 20.94 13.72 10.61
N ILE A 289 19.83 14.08 11.25
CA ILE A 289 18.69 13.17 11.48
C ILE A 289 18.12 12.68 10.13
N GLN A 290 17.93 13.57 9.17
CA GLN A 290 17.45 13.22 7.83
C GLN A 290 18.42 12.26 7.13
N HIS A 291 19.71 12.48 7.25
CA HIS A 291 20.74 11.59 6.70
C HIS A 291 20.69 10.20 7.35
N LEU A 292 20.69 10.14 8.68
CA LEU A 292 20.57 8.88 9.44
C LEU A 292 19.30 8.12 9.09
N LEU A 293 18.20 8.82 8.87
CA LEU A 293 16.94 8.22 8.47
C LEU A 293 16.90 7.84 6.97
N GLY A 294 17.82 8.33 6.15
CA GLY A 294 17.86 8.09 4.71
C GLY A 294 16.68 8.74 3.99
N HIS A 295 16.42 10.02 4.29
CA HIS A 295 15.54 10.87 3.54
C HIS A 295 16.34 11.47 2.37
N THR A 296 16.05 11.05 1.14
CA THR A 296 16.82 11.43 -0.05
C THR A 296 16.43 12.77 -0.65
N ASP A 297 15.40 13.43 -0.11
CA ASP A 297 14.93 14.72 -0.62
C ASP A 297 14.39 15.60 0.52
N PRO A 298 15.07 16.72 0.86
CA PRO A 298 14.56 17.68 1.83
C PRO A 298 13.28 18.40 1.35
N LYS A 299 12.95 18.36 0.05
CA LYS A 299 11.79 19.05 -0.54
C LYS A 299 10.49 18.24 -0.51
N ARG A 300 10.50 16.97 -0.12
CA ARG A 300 9.27 16.22 0.12
C ARG A 300 8.83 16.34 1.56
N ARG A 301 8.26 17.50 1.86
CA ARG A 301 7.47 17.74 3.06
C ARG A 301 6.17 16.93 3.05
#